data_a84b3fcf1be00bb4eb5e51c5d6f40fcd
#
_entry.id   a84b3fcf1be00bb4eb5e51c5d6f40fcd
#
_cell.length_a   1.000
_cell.length_b   1.000
_cell.length_c   1.000
_cell.angle_alpha   90.00
_cell.angle_beta   90.00
_cell.angle_gamma   90.00
#
_symmetry.space_group_name_H-M   'P 1'
#
loop_
_entity.id
_entity.type
_entity.pdbx_description
1 polymer ?
#
loop_
_entity_poly.entity_id
_entity_poly.type
_entity_poly.pdbx_seq_one_letter_code
_entity_poly.pdbx_strand_id
1 'polypeptide(L)'
;MRNIGFISLVVAFLASCTSNGTTAPELTPFPEVSEPIAITQGPKDHLFASYYGINSWSPDNRYVTVLETDIIDRLSEDGEYATIGLIDLQDNNKFIPVAKTCCWNFQEAAMCHWLPWADDTFLYNDKREGKFVTVILNWKTGEEKIIPYPVSAVSRDGEWAVSINYARLRLSRPDYGYAGGGQDAMKDVSWPENDGLWLVNLKTGEAELIVSIASLKDQMTQMQDPKGLAYFCHTIISPNAKKIFWLARTVENLDAQAGFVSKWQTTSFTCDLDGGNVRRCFPDGWGGSHFNWKDDQTLAVTAKWEDRVYGHTIFTVGEEDKVQHIGAGILDFDGHCLFSPDGKFMSSDGYFNEYFERSWVMIRLEDQAVMPIGAFYVPEIYRNTYTRCDLHPRFRPDGAQIGFNSVHEGSRQVYIRNIEWK
;
A
#
# COMPACT_ATOMS: atom_id res chain seq x y z
N MET A 1 47.83 16.83 -45.36
CA MET A 1 48.74 15.83 -45.88
C MET A 1 49.42 15.10 -44.74
N ARG A 2 49.34 13.83 -44.77
CA ARG A 2 49.88 12.69 -43.98
C ARG A 2 48.85 12.03 -43.03
N ASN A 3 48.25 11.00 -43.55
CA ASN A 3 47.62 9.91 -42.86
C ASN A 3 48.69 9.13 -42.07
N ILE A 4 48.41 8.85 -40.78
CA ILE A 4 49.12 7.81 -40.05
C ILE A 4 48.04 6.84 -39.58
N GLY A 5 48.01 5.69 -40.22
CA GLY A 5 47.16 4.56 -39.80
C GLY A 5 47.76 3.85 -38.58
N PHE A 6 46.93 3.64 -37.59
CA PHE A 6 47.24 2.72 -36.47
C PHE A 6 46.68 1.33 -36.80
N ILE A 7 47.59 0.39 -37.02
CA ILE A 7 47.29 -1.02 -37.07
C ILE A 7 47.25 -1.56 -35.65
N SER A 8 46.05 -1.92 -35.19
CA SER A 8 45.89 -2.64 -33.91
C SER A 8 46.04 -4.13 -34.16
N LEU A 9 47.12 -4.68 -33.58
CA LEU A 9 47.35 -6.10 -33.55
C LEU A 9 46.51 -6.76 -32.48
N VAL A 10 45.48 -7.53 -32.85
CA VAL A 10 44.68 -8.35 -31.93
C VAL A 10 45.42 -9.68 -31.79
N VAL A 11 46.06 -9.91 -30.62
CA VAL A 11 46.60 -11.19 -30.23
C VAL A 11 45.50 -11.99 -29.54
N ALA A 12 44.94 -12.99 -30.23
CA ALA A 12 43.99 -13.93 -29.68
C ALA A 12 44.77 -15.01 -28.86
N PHE A 13 44.63 -14.94 -27.55
CA PHE A 13 45.03 -16.10 -26.67
C PHE A 13 43.87 -17.10 -26.65
N LEU A 14 44.06 -18.22 -27.35
CA LEU A 14 43.19 -19.39 -27.19
C LEU A 14 43.65 -20.14 -25.92
N ALA A 15 43.01 -19.82 -24.79
CA ALA A 15 43.07 -20.67 -23.63
C ALA A 15 41.97 -21.74 -23.73
N SER A 16 42.34 -22.96 -24.00
CA SER A 16 41.45 -24.12 -23.94
C SER A 16 41.17 -24.43 -22.47
N CYS A 17 40.10 -23.86 -21.91
CA CYS A 17 39.55 -24.32 -20.66
C CYS A 17 38.51 -25.38 -20.97
N THR A 18 38.79 -26.62 -20.58
CA THR A 18 37.78 -27.68 -20.45
C THR A 18 36.84 -27.28 -19.31
N SER A 19 35.71 -26.63 -19.62
CA SER A 19 34.67 -26.33 -18.66
C SER A 19 33.90 -27.61 -18.36
N ASN A 20 33.97 -28.10 -17.13
CA ASN A 20 32.93 -28.95 -16.57
C ASN A 20 31.63 -28.13 -16.63
N GLY A 21 30.72 -28.53 -17.52
CA GLY A 21 29.49 -27.81 -17.79
C GLY A 21 28.51 -27.90 -16.61
N THR A 22 28.62 -26.98 -15.67
CA THR A 22 27.48 -26.54 -14.90
C THR A 22 26.76 -25.50 -15.78
N THR A 23 25.69 -25.91 -16.46
CA THR A 23 24.78 -24.96 -17.09
C THR A 23 24.34 -23.98 -16.00
N ALA A 24 24.55 -22.68 -16.26
CA ALA A 24 23.98 -21.65 -15.39
C ALA A 24 22.48 -21.94 -15.21
N PRO A 25 21.92 -21.79 -14.00
CA PRO A 25 20.49 -22.00 -13.80
C PRO A 25 19.73 -21.13 -14.78
N GLU A 26 18.72 -21.71 -15.43
CA GLU A 26 17.87 -21.00 -16.35
C GLU A 26 17.02 -20.01 -15.55
N LEU A 27 17.17 -18.70 -15.81
CA LEU A 27 16.45 -17.65 -15.13
C LEU A 27 14.96 -17.72 -15.47
N THR A 28 14.10 -17.49 -14.48
CA THR A 28 12.65 -17.36 -14.69
C THR A 28 12.37 -16.23 -15.71
N PRO A 29 11.75 -16.48 -16.86
CA PRO A 29 11.49 -15.42 -17.82
C PRO A 29 10.49 -14.39 -17.28
N PHE A 30 10.59 -13.13 -17.74
CA PHE A 30 9.56 -12.15 -17.48
C PHE A 30 8.25 -12.55 -18.14
N PRO A 31 7.09 -12.28 -17.51
CA PRO A 31 5.79 -12.51 -18.13
C PRO A 31 5.56 -11.53 -19.29
N GLU A 32 4.63 -11.87 -20.16
CA GLU A 32 4.02 -10.91 -21.07
C GLU A 32 2.90 -10.16 -20.33
N VAL A 33 2.86 -8.84 -20.50
CA VAL A 33 1.88 -7.96 -19.85
C VAL A 33 1.13 -7.19 -20.93
N SER A 34 -0.19 -7.33 -21.00
CA SER A 34 -1.03 -6.70 -22.03
C SER A 34 -1.02 -5.17 -21.92
N GLU A 35 -1.55 -4.47 -22.92
CA GLU A 35 -1.89 -3.05 -22.80
C GLU A 35 -2.93 -2.83 -21.67
N PRO A 36 -2.98 -1.63 -21.07
CA PRO A 36 -4.00 -1.28 -20.08
C PRO A 36 -5.42 -1.39 -20.63
N ILE A 37 -6.32 -1.94 -19.84
CA ILE A 37 -7.75 -2.05 -20.13
C ILE A 37 -8.50 -1.28 -19.04
N ALA A 38 -9.16 -0.17 -19.38
CA ALA A 38 -10.02 0.55 -18.45
C ALA A 38 -11.24 -0.31 -18.10
N ILE A 39 -11.49 -0.53 -16.81
CA ILE A 39 -12.69 -1.24 -16.33
C ILE A 39 -13.72 -0.29 -15.70
N THR A 40 -13.38 1.00 -15.57
CA THR A 40 -14.28 2.07 -15.19
C THR A 40 -14.18 3.21 -16.19
N GLN A 41 -15.18 4.11 -16.22
CA GLN A 41 -15.22 5.23 -17.15
C GLN A 41 -15.78 6.48 -16.48
N GLY A 42 -15.27 7.66 -16.90
CA GLY A 42 -15.76 8.95 -16.44
C GLY A 42 -17.27 9.19 -16.74
N PRO A 43 -17.83 10.32 -16.30
CA PRO A 43 -17.09 11.52 -15.87
C PRO A 43 -16.61 11.51 -14.41
N LYS A 44 -17.15 10.62 -13.55
CA LYS A 44 -16.73 10.53 -12.15
C LYS A 44 -15.37 9.84 -12.00
N ASP A 45 -14.70 10.16 -10.92
CA ASP A 45 -13.48 9.46 -10.53
C ASP A 45 -13.82 8.10 -9.91
N HIS A 46 -13.06 7.09 -10.32
CA HIS A 46 -13.10 5.74 -9.76
C HIS A 46 -11.72 5.33 -9.28
N LEU A 47 -11.66 4.66 -8.14
CA LEU A 47 -10.44 4.07 -7.61
C LEU A 47 -10.77 2.72 -7.00
N PHE A 48 -9.77 1.85 -6.85
CA PHE A 48 -9.97 0.64 -6.06
C PHE A 48 -10.47 1.03 -4.67
N ALA A 49 -11.43 0.28 -4.12
CA ALA A 49 -12.06 0.59 -2.84
C ALA A 49 -11.17 0.28 -1.61
N SER A 50 -9.88 0.02 -1.81
CA SER A 50 -8.92 -0.36 -0.79
C SER A 50 -7.50 0.10 -1.09
N TYR A 51 -6.61 0.04 -0.08
CA TYR A 51 -5.20 0.35 -0.23
C TYR A 51 -4.49 -0.72 -1.09
N TYR A 52 -3.30 -0.38 -1.65
CA TYR A 52 -2.52 -1.35 -2.42
C TYR A 52 -2.14 -2.56 -1.54
N GLY A 53 -1.92 -3.72 -2.18
CA GLY A 53 -1.66 -4.97 -1.46
C GLY A 53 -2.90 -5.67 -0.91
N ILE A 54 -4.06 -4.99 -0.90
CA ILE A 54 -5.35 -5.58 -0.54
C ILE A 54 -6.02 -6.10 -1.81
N ASN A 55 -6.47 -7.36 -1.79
CA ASN A 55 -7.18 -7.95 -2.91
C ASN A 55 -8.54 -7.28 -3.12
N SER A 56 -8.75 -6.70 -4.30
CA SER A 56 -10.02 -6.08 -4.69
C SER A 56 -10.93 -6.99 -5.52
N TRP A 57 -10.44 -8.15 -5.97
CA TRP A 57 -11.26 -9.12 -6.70
C TRP A 57 -12.06 -10.00 -5.73
N SER A 58 -13.29 -10.31 -6.11
CA SER A 58 -14.10 -11.31 -5.41
C SER A 58 -13.43 -12.68 -5.45
N PRO A 59 -13.78 -13.61 -4.54
CA PRO A 59 -13.20 -14.96 -4.51
C PRO A 59 -13.32 -15.74 -5.83
N ASP A 60 -14.38 -15.48 -6.62
CA ASP A 60 -14.59 -16.06 -7.95
C ASP A 60 -13.94 -15.25 -9.09
N ASN A 61 -13.19 -14.18 -8.78
CA ASN A 61 -12.55 -13.27 -9.73
C ASN A 61 -13.50 -12.55 -10.70
N ARG A 62 -14.80 -12.56 -10.45
CA ARG A 62 -15.79 -11.92 -11.31
C ARG A 62 -15.96 -10.44 -11.03
N TYR A 63 -15.97 -10.07 -9.75
CA TYR A 63 -16.24 -8.70 -9.34
C TYR A 63 -14.98 -8.00 -8.81
N VAL A 64 -14.86 -6.70 -9.06
CA VAL A 64 -13.82 -5.85 -8.51
C VAL A 64 -14.47 -4.75 -7.66
N THR A 65 -14.05 -4.60 -6.41
CA THR A 65 -14.51 -3.50 -5.54
C THR A 65 -13.87 -2.19 -5.97
N VAL A 66 -14.71 -1.19 -6.23
CA VAL A 66 -14.29 0.18 -6.58
C VAL A 66 -15.04 1.20 -5.75
N LEU A 67 -14.47 2.39 -5.63
CA LEU A 67 -15.10 3.55 -5.01
C LEU A 67 -15.29 4.61 -6.10
N GLU A 68 -16.51 5.14 -6.22
CA GLU A 68 -16.91 6.20 -7.14
C GLU A 68 -17.12 7.50 -6.38
N THR A 69 -16.58 8.62 -6.86
CA THR A 69 -16.74 9.94 -6.26
C THR A 69 -16.83 11.06 -7.30
N ASP A 70 -17.56 12.11 -6.96
CA ASP A 70 -17.61 13.38 -7.72
C ASP A 70 -16.57 14.40 -7.21
N ILE A 71 -15.89 14.12 -6.08
CA ILE A 71 -14.85 14.96 -5.53
C ILE A 71 -13.52 14.55 -6.16
N ILE A 72 -12.80 15.50 -6.78
CA ILE A 72 -11.58 15.20 -7.54
C ILE A 72 -10.34 15.99 -7.10
N ASP A 73 -10.50 17.21 -6.58
CA ASP A 73 -9.44 18.21 -6.39
C ASP A 73 -9.23 18.65 -4.93
N ARG A 74 -9.99 18.11 -4.00
CA ARG A 74 -9.91 18.36 -2.56
C ARG A 74 -10.17 17.13 -1.73
N LEU A 75 -9.85 17.18 -0.46
CA LEU A 75 -10.24 16.16 0.49
C LEU A 75 -11.76 16.21 0.75
N SER A 76 -12.33 15.06 1.10
CA SER A 76 -13.72 14.97 1.55
C SER A 76 -13.93 15.68 2.89
N GLU A 77 -15.11 16.24 3.07
CA GLU A 77 -15.60 16.80 4.32
C GLU A 77 -16.56 15.85 5.03
N ASP A 78 -16.93 16.20 6.27
CA ASP A 78 -17.90 15.38 7.04
C ASP A 78 -19.25 15.29 6.33
N GLY A 79 -19.75 14.06 6.19
CA GLY A 79 -21.03 13.79 5.51
C GLY A 79 -20.94 13.75 3.98
N GLU A 80 -19.77 13.90 3.38
CA GLU A 80 -19.57 13.69 1.94
C GLU A 80 -19.30 12.22 1.63
N TYR A 81 -20.27 11.61 0.98
CA TYR A 81 -20.26 10.18 0.68
C TYR A 81 -19.65 9.87 -0.67
N ALA A 82 -18.87 8.80 -0.71
CA ALA A 82 -18.53 8.11 -1.95
C ALA A 82 -19.38 6.82 -2.08
N THR A 83 -19.55 6.35 -3.30
CA THR A 83 -20.28 5.12 -3.59
C THR A 83 -19.30 3.95 -3.70
N ILE A 84 -19.48 2.92 -2.90
CA ILE A 84 -18.82 1.64 -3.08
C ILE A 84 -19.62 0.84 -4.10
N GLY A 85 -18.94 0.37 -5.14
CA GLY A 85 -19.54 -0.42 -6.19
C GLY A 85 -18.70 -1.64 -6.56
N LEU A 86 -19.31 -2.51 -7.33
CA LEU A 86 -18.68 -3.68 -7.94
C LEU A 86 -18.63 -3.48 -9.44
N ILE A 87 -17.49 -3.78 -10.05
CA ILE A 87 -17.38 -3.92 -11.51
C ILE A 87 -17.56 -5.39 -11.86
N ASP A 88 -18.59 -5.73 -12.63
CA ASP A 88 -18.80 -7.07 -13.15
C ASP A 88 -17.97 -7.27 -14.43
N LEU A 89 -16.82 -7.95 -14.29
CA LEU A 89 -15.90 -8.21 -15.40
C LEU A 89 -16.50 -9.13 -16.48
N GLN A 90 -17.60 -9.83 -16.18
CA GLN A 90 -18.27 -10.73 -17.12
C GLN A 90 -19.50 -10.09 -17.77
N ASP A 91 -19.92 -8.88 -17.35
CA ASP A 91 -21.03 -8.12 -17.91
C ASP A 91 -20.57 -6.75 -18.41
N ASN A 92 -19.62 -6.73 -19.36
CA ASN A 92 -19.07 -5.52 -20.00
C ASN A 92 -18.60 -4.45 -19.00
N ASN A 93 -17.96 -4.86 -17.91
CA ASN A 93 -17.48 -4.00 -16.83
C ASN A 93 -18.60 -3.12 -16.24
N LYS A 94 -19.80 -3.66 -16.10
CA LYS A 94 -20.94 -2.96 -15.53
C LYS A 94 -20.67 -2.56 -14.09
N PHE A 95 -20.85 -1.29 -13.78
CA PHE A 95 -20.82 -0.77 -12.42
C PHE A 95 -22.13 -1.09 -11.68
N ILE A 96 -22.03 -1.70 -10.52
CA ILE A 96 -23.14 -2.08 -9.65
C ILE A 96 -22.93 -1.34 -8.30
N PRO A 97 -23.64 -0.24 -8.02
CA PRO A 97 -23.54 0.45 -6.74
C PRO A 97 -24.13 -0.44 -5.63
N VAL A 98 -23.41 -0.61 -4.51
CA VAL A 98 -23.82 -1.52 -3.43
C VAL A 98 -23.89 -0.87 -2.06
N ALA A 99 -23.08 0.16 -1.79
CA ALA A 99 -23.09 0.89 -0.53
C ALA A 99 -22.63 2.34 -0.71
N LYS A 100 -22.79 3.14 0.35
CA LYS A 100 -22.19 4.47 0.45
C LYS A 100 -21.45 4.59 1.76
N THR A 101 -20.35 5.34 1.75
CA THR A 101 -19.57 5.61 2.97
C THR A 101 -19.04 7.04 2.95
N CYS A 102 -18.96 7.68 4.13
CA CYS A 102 -18.23 8.93 4.33
C CYS A 102 -16.82 8.69 4.94
N CYS A 103 -16.45 7.43 5.18
CA CYS A 103 -15.11 7.04 5.63
C CYS A 103 -14.27 6.60 4.44
N TRP A 104 -13.74 7.58 3.71
CA TRP A 104 -12.93 7.33 2.53
C TRP A 104 -11.89 8.43 2.29
N ASN A 105 -10.85 8.10 1.56
CA ASN A 105 -9.83 9.02 1.08
C ASN A 105 -9.26 8.52 -0.26
N PHE A 106 -8.41 9.33 -0.93
CA PHE A 106 -7.86 8.98 -2.25
C PHE A 106 -6.74 7.94 -2.20
N GLN A 107 -6.19 7.64 -1.03
CA GLN A 107 -5.04 6.74 -0.88
C GLN A 107 -5.46 5.34 -0.46
N GLU A 108 -6.28 5.22 0.57
CA GLU A 108 -6.70 3.94 1.15
C GLU A 108 -8.17 3.61 0.83
N ALA A 109 -8.86 4.54 0.14
CA ALA A 109 -10.29 4.45 -0.15
C ALA A 109 -11.11 4.15 1.12
N ALA A 110 -12.01 3.17 1.08
CA ALA A 110 -12.86 2.77 2.21
C ALA A 110 -12.38 1.48 2.90
N MET A 111 -11.14 1.05 2.63
CA MET A 111 -10.54 -0.18 3.18
C MET A 111 -11.40 -1.43 2.96
N CYS A 112 -11.95 -1.60 1.75
CA CYS A 112 -12.75 -2.77 1.41
C CYS A 112 -11.91 -4.06 1.40
N HIS A 113 -12.42 -5.12 2.04
CA HIS A 113 -11.83 -6.46 2.01
C HIS A 113 -12.91 -7.51 1.78
N TRP A 114 -12.73 -8.38 0.80
CA TRP A 114 -13.54 -9.57 0.67
C TRP A 114 -13.29 -10.54 1.83
N LEU A 115 -14.36 -11.15 2.36
CA LEU A 115 -14.28 -12.10 3.46
C LEU A 115 -14.37 -13.53 2.92
N PRO A 116 -13.29 -14.33 3.02
CA PRO A 116 -13.23 -15.66 2.38
C PRO A 116 -14.16 -16.71 3.02
N TRP A 117 -14.69 -16.41 4.22
CA TRP A 117 -15.57 -17.30 4.97
C TRP A 117 -17.07 -17.03 4.78
N ALA A 118 -17.41 -16.03 3.98
CA ALA A 118 -18.82 -15.67 3.73
C ALA A 118 -19.02 -15.28 2.26
N ASP A 119 -19.90 -16.02 1.58
CA ASP A 119 -20.20 -15.77 0.18
C ASP A 119 -20.77 -14.37 -0.02
N ASP A 120 -20.43 -13.74 -1.15
CA ASP A 120 -20.93 -12.43 -1.54
C ASP A 120 -20.76 -11.33 -0.48
N THR A 121 -19.76 -11.49 0.39
CA THR A 121 -19.58 -10.61 1.56
C THR A 121 -18.22 -9.95 1.56
N PHE A 122 -18.23 -8.65 1.79
CA PHE A 122 -17.02 -7.85 2.03
C PHE A 122 -17.25 -6.88 3.19
N LEU A 123 -16.18 -6.34 3.73
CA LEU A 123 -16.23 -5.28 4.74
C LEU A 123 -15.73 -3.96 4.16
N TYR A 124 -16.11 -2.85 4.80
CA TYR A 124 -15.62 -1.51 4.53
C TYR A 124 -15.75 -0.63 5.78
N ASN A 125 -14.98 0.45 5.84
CA ASN A 125 -15.11 1.43 6.90
C ASN A 125 -16.25 2.41 6.63
N ASP A 126 -16.97 2.79 7.68
CA ASP A 126 -18.03 3.78 7.63
C ASP A 126 -18.18 4.54 8.98
N LYS A 127 -19.11 5.49 9.02
CA LYS A 127 -19.48 6.20 10.24
C LYS A 127 -20.93 5.91 10.61
N ARG A 128 -21.14 5.39 11.82
CA ARG A 128 -22.46 5.14 12.40
C ARG A 128 -22.56 5.85 13.75
N GLU A 129 -23.61 6.60 13.98
CA GLU A 129 -23.85 7.35 15.23
C GLU A 129 -22.64 8.20 15.67
N GLY A 130 -21.97 8.83 14.71
CA GLY A 130 -20.80 9.68 14.95
C GLY A 130 -19.48 8.94 15.23
N LYS A 131 -19.46 7.62 15.15
CA LYS A 131 -18.26 6.79 15.37
C LYS A 131 -17.81 6.11 14.08
N PHE A 132 -16.51 5.99 13.88
CA PHE A 132 -15.96 5.15 12.82
C PHE A 132 -16.11 3.69 13.19
N VAL A 133 -16.61 2.91 12.23
CA VAL A 133 -16.94 1.49 12.38
C VAL A 133 -16.51 0.74 11.14
N THR A 134 -16.52 -0.59 11.22
CA THR A 134 -16.49 -1.46 10.05
C THR A 134 -17.89 -2.02 9.83
N VAL A 135 -18.34 -1.98 8.58
CA VAL A 135 -19.56 -2.65 8.11
C VAL A 135 -19.15 -3.90 7.36
N ILE A 136 -19.63 -5.04 7.78
CA ILE A 136 -19.58 -6.31 7.05
C ILE A 136 -20.89 -6.42 6.30
N LEU A 137 -20.85 -6.41 4.96
CA LEU A 137 -22.01 -6.35 4.08
C LEU A 137 -22.07 -7.58 3.18
N ASN A 138 -23.20 -8.32 3.23
CA ASN A 138 -23.56 -9.20 2.14
C ASN A 138 -24.26 -8.36 1.05
N TRP A 139 -23.56 -8.13 -0.06
CA TRP A 139 -24.01 -7.18 -1.07
C TRP A 139 -25.23 -7.66 -1.88
N LYS A 140 -25.54 -8.98 -1.87
CA LYS A 140 -26.72 -9.54 -2.55
C LYS A 140 -27.98 -9.44 -1.70
N THR A 141 -27.87 -9.67 -0.41
CA THR A 141 -29.01 -9.67 0.51
C THR A 141 -29.24 -8.31 1.16
N GLY A 142 -28.17 -7.47 1.24
CA GLY A 142 -28.18 -6.21 1.97
C GLY A 142 -28.05 -6.40 3.50
N GLU A 143 -27.73 -7.61 3.97
CA GLU A 143 -27.50 -7.86 5.39
C GLU A 143 -26.20 -7.20 5.85
N GLU A 144 -26.27 -6.45 6.95
CA GLU A 144 -25.12 -5.77 7.56
C GLU A 144 -24.84 -6.28 8.97
N LYS A 145 -23.56 -6.42 9.29
CA LYS A 145 -23.05 -6.56 10.67
C LYS A 145 -22.08 -5.42 10.95
N ILE A 146 -22.26 -4.73 12.09
CA ILE A 146 -21.43 -3.62 12.49
C ILE A 146 -20.38 -4.10 13.50
N ILE A 147 -19.12 -3.77 13.24
CA ILE A 147 -18.00 -3.91 14.17
C ILE A 147 -17.63 -2.50 14.67
N PRO A 148 -17.58 -2.21 15.98
CA PRO A 148 -17.42 -0.86 16.52
C PRO A 148 -15.98 -0.33 16.43
N TYR A 149 -15.20 -0.79 15.48
CA TYR A 149 -13.82 -0.39 15.18
C TYR A 149 -13.63 -0.28 13.66
N PRO A 150 -13.01 0.81 13.15
CA PRO A 150 -12.62 0.88 11.74
C PRO A 150 -11.39 -0.01 11.50
N VAL A 151 -11.29 -0.69 10.37
CA VAL A 151 -10.13 -1.54 10.07
C VAL A 151 -9.06 -0.79 9.27
N SER A 152 -7.81 -1.15 9.53
CA SER A 152 -6.62 -0.68 8.79
C SER A 152 -5.88 -1.84 8.10
N ALA A 153 -6.04 -3.06 8.59
CA ALA A 153 -5.57 -4.28 7.96
C ALA A 153 -6.50 -5.43 8.31
N VAL A 154 -6.58 -6.44 7.46
CA VAL A 154 -7.35 -7.67 7.68
C VAL A 154 -6.47 -8.87 7.36
N SER A 155 -6.51 -9.90 8.17
CA SER A 155 -5.82 -11.17 7.92
C SER A 155 -6.39 -11.85 6.67
N ARG A 156 -5.55 -12.65 6.00
CA ARG A 156 -5.93 -13.31 4.76
C ARG A 156 -7.13 -14.26 4.93
N ASP A 157 -7.30 -14.86 6.10
CA ASP A 157 -8.45 -15.70 6.46
C ASP A 157 -9.71 -14.91 6.84
N GLY A 158 -9.59 -13.57 6.95
CA GLY A 158 -10.70 -12.68 7.30
C GLY A 158 -11.16 -12.80 8.76
N GLU A 159 -10.37 -13.40 9.65
CA GLU A 159 -10.77 -13.60 11.06
C GLU A 159 -10.33 -12.42 11.94
N TRP A 160 -9.15 -11.88 11.67
CA TRP A 160 -8.53 -10.83 12.46
C TRP A 160 -8.37 -9.53 11.67
N ALA A 161 -8.54 -8.43 12.35
CA ALA A 161 -8.23 -7.11 11.81
C ALA A 161 -7.39 -6.31 12.80
N VAL A 162 -6.59 -5.39 12.26
CA VAL A 162 -5.96 -4.32 13.03
C VAL A 162 -6.75 -3.04 12.83
N SER A 163 -7.08 -2.38 13.92
CA SER A 163 -7.70 -1.06 13.93
C SER A 163 -6.73 -0.01 14.48
N ILE A 164 -6.82 1.19 13.92
CA ILE A 164 -6.10 2.40 14.36
C ILE A 164 -7.06 3.55 14.53
N ASN A 165 -6.61 4.62 15.18
CA ASN A 165 -7.41 5.83 15.38
C ASN A 165 -7.40 6.73 14.13
N TYR A 166 -8.38 6.57 13.24
CA TYR A 166 -8.53 7.38 12.02
C TYR A 166 -8.87 8.85 12.31
N ALA A 167 -9.46 9.17 13.47
CA ALA A 167 -9.66 10.56 13.89
C ALA A 167 -8.34 11.25 14.21
N ARG A 168 -7.44 10.57 14.94
CA ARG A 168 -6.07 11.01 15.21
C ARG A 168 -5.26 11.10 13.92
N LEU A 169 -5.43 10.12 13.03
CA LEU A 169 -4.79 10.11 11.72
C LEU A 169 -5.25 11.32 10.87
N ARG A 170 -6.52 11.71 10.93
CA ARG A 170 -7.02 12.92 10.22
C ARG A 170 -6.34 14.20 10.69
N LEU A 171 -6.06 14.33 11.97
CA LEU A 171 -5.33 15.48 12.52
C LEU A 171 -3.89 15.53 12.04
N SER A 172 -3.24 14.36 11.94
CA SER A 172 -1.82 14.24 11.62
C SER A 172 -1.54 14.11 10.13
N ARG A 173 -2.41 13.40 9.41
CA ARG A 173 -2.33 13.09 7.97
C ARG A 173 -3.73 13.13 7.37
N PRO A 174 -4.22 14.31 7.00
CA PRO A 174 -5.59 14.47 6.53
C PRO A 174 -5.91 13.74 5.23
N ASP A 175 -4.89 13.33 4.49
CA ASP A 175 -4.96 12.53 3.26
C ASP A 175 -5.22 11.02 3.51
N TYR A 176 -5.07 10.54 4.75
CA TYR A 176 -5.30 9.14 5.15
C TYR A 176 -6.40 8.98 6.20
N GLY A 177 -6.59 9.98 7.05
CA GLY A 177 -7.68 9.95 8.05
C GLY A 177 -9.04 10.30 7.45
N TYR A 178 -10.11 9.93 8.15
CA TYR A 178 -11.48 10.19 7.70
C TYR A 178 -12.02 11.51 8.20
N ALA A 179 -12.85 12.17 7.39
CA ALA A 179 -13.54 13.39 7.74
C ALA A 179 -14.61 13.16 8.82
N GLY A 180 -14.91 14.20 9.61
CA GLY A 180 -15.94 14.14 10.65
C GLY A 180 -15.58 13.31 11.88
N GLY A 181 -14.34 12.86 11.96
CA GLY A 181 -13.78 12.20 13.11
C GLY A 181 -13.09 13.14 14.09
N GLY A 182 -13.40 14.42 14.10
CA GLY A 182 -12.77 15.46 14.93
C GLY A 182 -12.89 15.27 16.43
N GLN A 183 -13.20 14.05 16.87
CA GLN A 183 -13.42 13.69 18.26
C GLN A 183 -12.46 12.60 18.72
N ASP A 184 -11.19 12.70 18.34
CA ASP A 184 -10.17 11.97 19.05
C ASP A 184 -10.17 12.43 20.50
N ALA A 185 -10.62 11.56 21.40
CA ALA A 185 -10.65 11.83 22.84
C ALA A 185 -9.25 12.13 23.39
N MET A 186 -8.20 11.71 22.70
CA MET A 186 -6.80 11.87 23.05
C MET A 186 -6.07 12.91 22.19
N LYS A 187 -6.80 13.79 21.49
CA LYS A 187 -6.21 14.77 20.55
C LYS A 187 -5.16 15.69 21.16
N ASP A 188 -5.27 15.98 22.46
CA ASP A 188 -4.36 16.85 23.22
C ASP A 188 -3.27 16.04 23.98
N VAL A 189 -3.21 14.70 23.78
CA VAL A 189 -2.22 13.82 24.41
C VAL A 189 -1.21 13.36 23.37
N SER A 190 0.04 13.81 23.49
CA SER A 190 1.09 13.47 22.53
C SER A 190 1.38 11.97 22.44
N TRP A 191 1.38 11.29 23.58
CA TRP A 191 1.71 9.87 23.75
C TRP A 191 0.61 9.16 24.54
N PRO A 192 -0.54 8.81 23.94
CA PRO A 192 -1.65 8.20 24.66
C PRO A 192 -1.33 6.74 25.05
N GLU A 193 -1.75 6.38 26.28
CA GLU A 193 -1.66 5.00 26.78
C GLU A 193 -2.84 4.14 26.31
N ASN A 194 -3.97 4.77 26.00
CA ASN A 194 -5.23 4.11 25.65
C ASN A 194 -5.54 4.18 24.16
N ASP A 195 -4.54 4.41 23.31
CA ASP A 195 -4.63 4.47 21.87
C ASP A 195 -3.42 3.81 21.22
N GLY A 196 -3.60 3.17 20.07
CA GLY A 196 -2.54 2.44 19.37
C GLY A 196 -3.07 1.42 18.38
N LEU A 197 -2.48 0.22 18.37
CA LEU A 197 -2.97 -0.92 17.61
C LEU A 197 -4.00 -1.71 18.42
N TRP A 198 -5.18 -1.84 17.84
CA TRP A 198 -6.24 -2.70 18.36
C TRP A 198 -6.35 -3.95 17.51
N LEU A 199 -6.25 -5.13 18.11
CA LEU A 199 -6.59 -6.38 17.46
C LEU A 199 -8.09 -6.63 17.61
N VAL A 200 -8.76 -6.86 16.49
CA VAL A 200 -10.22 -7.01 16.42
C VAL A 200 -10.55 -8.38 15.83
N ASN A 201 -11.37 -9.15 16.50
CA ASN A 201 -11.95 -10.38 15.95
C ASN A 201 -13.20 -10.02 15.13
N LEU A 202 -13.16 -10.23 13.81
CA LEU A 202 -14.26 -9.86 12.90
C LEU A 202 -15.50 -10.75 13.05
N LYS A 203 -15.34 -11.97 13.61
CA LYS A 203 -16.47 -12.88 13.87
C LYS A 203 -17.23 -12.54 15.13
N THR A 204 -16.54 -12.11 16.20
CA THR A 204 -17.17 -11.76 17.48
C THR A 204 -17.40 -10.26 17.66
N GLY A 205 -16.54 -9.43 17.10
CA GLY A 205 -16.49 -7.96 17.29
C GLY A 205 -15.71 -7.56 18.54
N GLU A 206 -15.11 -8.51 19.27
CA GLU A 206 -14.24 -8.23 20.41
C GLU A 206 -12.94 -7.59 19.94
N ALA A 207 -12.41 -6.67 20.76
CA ALA A 207 -11.17 -5.97 20.45
C ALA A 207 -10.30 -5.77 21.70
N GLU A 208 -8.98 -5.79 21.49
CA GLU A 208 -7.97 -5.59 22.53
C GLU A 208 -6.91 -4.59 22.02
N LEU A 209 -6.48 -3.67 22.90
CA LEU A 209 -5.34 -2.80 22.64
C LEU A 209 -4.05 -3.61 22.84
N ILE A 210 -3.40 -3.99 21.76
CA ILE A 210 -2.23 -4.86 21.79
C ILE A 210 -0.90 -4.10 21.86
N VAL A 211 -0.83 -2.86 21.31
CA VAL A 211 0.34 -1.98 21.42
C VAL A 211 -0.14 -0.55 21.59
N SER A 212 0.15 0.08 22.75
CA SER A 212 -0.17 1.50 22.94
C SER A 212 0.90 2.41 22.31
N ILE A 213 0.49 3.61 21.90
CA ILE A 213 1.44 4.62 21.38
C ILE A 213 2.47 4.99 22.45
N ALA A 214 2.05 5.12 23.70
CA ALA A 214 2.93 5.46 24.83
C ALA A 214 4.02 4.41 25.07
N SER A 215 3.74 3.13 24.82
CA SER A 215 4.71 2.04 25.02
C SER A 215 5.93 2.11 24.10
N LEU A 216 5.85 2.85 22.99
CA LEU A 216 6.93 3.00 22.02
C LEU A 216 7.64 4.35 22.08
N LYS A 217 7.29 5.21 23.06
CA LYS A 217 7.83 6.57 23.16
C LYS A 217 9.36 6.61 23.09
N ASP A 218 10.04 5.74 23.83
CA ASP A 218 11.50 5.73 23.90
C ASP A 218 12.18 5.14 22.64
N GLN A 219 11.39 4.50 21.76
CA GLN A 219 11.83 3.89 20.52
C GLN A 219 11.51 4.74 19.27
N MET A 220 10.75 5.81 19.43
CA MET A 220 10.37 6.73 18.36
C MET A 220 11.15 8.04 18.49
N THR A 221 11.24 8.77 17.37
CA THR A 221 11.86 10.10 17.38
C THR A 221 11.10 11.03 18.33
N GLN A 222 11.82 11.66 19.25
CA GLN A 222 11.23 12.59 20.22
C GLN A 222 10.80 13.89 19.55
N MET A 223 9.63 14.40 19.94
CA MET A 223 9.10 15.67 19.46
C MET A 223 9.64 16.81 20.31
N GLN A 224 9.98 17.94 19.65
CA GLN A 224 10.38 19.17 20.30
C GLN A 224 9.16 20.04 20.68
N ASP A 225 8.08 19.95 19.90
CA ASP A 225 6.83 20.66 20.14
C ASP A 225 5.99 19.87 21.17
N PRO A 226 5.62 20.47 22.31
CA PRO A 226 4.75 19.83 23.30
C PRO A 226 3.32 19.56 22.75
N LYS A 227 2.92 20.19 21.64
CA LYS A 227 1.65 19.94 20.94
C LYS A 227 1.77 18.91 19.84
N GLY A 228 2.96 18.38 19.60
CA GLY A 228 3.17 17.32 18.63
C GLY A 228 2.40 16.05 18.98
N LEU A 229 2.06 15.26 17.97
CA LEU A 229 1.34 14.00 18.14
C LEU A 229 2.13 12.82 17.63
N ALA A 230 2.16 11.75 18.41
CA ALA A 230 2.54 10.43 17.92
C ALA A 230 1.29 9.68 17.44
N TYR A 231 1.38 8.92 16.35
CA TYR A 231 0.28 8.16 15.76
C TYR A 231 0.78 6.94 15.00
N PHE A 232 -0.10 5.96 14.82
CA PHE A 232 0.13 4.78 14.02
C PHE A 232 -0.66 4.84 12.72
N CYS A 233 -0.11 4.26 11.67
CA CYS A 233 -0.74 4.20 10.35
C CYS A 233 -0.14 3.06 9.53
N HIS A 234 -0.75 2.74 8.37
CA HIS A 234 -0.19 1.83 7.38
C HIS A 234 0.14 0.46 7.97
N THR A 235 -0.88 -0.22 8.46
CA THR A 235 -0.74 -1.55 9.05
C THR A 235 -0.89 -2.63 8.00
N ILE A 236 -0.21 -3.75 8.17
CA ILE A 236 -0.42 -4.98 7.37
C ILE A 236 -0.17 -6.23 8.21
N ILE A 237 -1.03 -7.23 8.08
CA ILE A 237 -0.90 -8.54 8.73
C ILE A 237 -0.16 -9.50 7.79
N SER A 238 0.77 -10.32 8.33
CA SER A 238 1.47 -11.35 7.54
C SER A 238 0.51 -12.39 6.95
N PRO A 239 0.87 -13.06 5.84
CA PRO A 239 -0.02 -14.01 5.17
C PRO A 239 -0.55 -15.13 6.07
N ASN A 240 0.23 -15.59 7.05
CA ASN A 240 -0.15 -16.62 8.03
C ASN A 240 -0.86 -16.07 9.28
N ALA A 241 -1.20 -14.77 9.30
CA ALA A 241 -1.85 -14.07 10.41
C ALA A 241 -1.08 -14.17 11.76
N LYS A 242 0.26 -14.22 11.74
CA LYS A 242 1.06 -14.31 12.97
C LYS A 242 1.81 -13.05 13.33
N LYS A 243 1.99 -12.13 12.38
CA LYS A 243 2.75 -10.90 12.57
C LYS A 243 2.00 -9.69 12.02
N ILE A 244 2.30 -8.54 12.61
CA ILE A 244 1.80 -7.23 12.16
C ILE A 244 3.02 -6.36 11.88
N PHE A 245 2.97 -5.61 10.78
CA PHE A 245 3.85 -4.48 10.50
C PHE A 245 3.04 -3.19 10.51
N TRP A 246 3.64 -2.09 10.99
CA TRP A 246 3.05 -0.75 10.90
C TRP A 246 4.11 0.35 10.88
N LEU A 247 3.67 1.54 10.52
CA LEU A 247 4.44 2.77 10.64
C LEU A 247 3.96 3.55 11.87
N ALA A 248 4.90 3.82 12.79
CA ALA A 248 4.71 4.72 13.90
C ALA A 248 5.36 6.06 13.56
N ARG A 249 4.61 7.14 13.68
CA ARG A 249 5.05 8.47 13.28
C ARG A 249 4.88 9.48 14.38
N THR A 250 5.79 10.45 14.42
CA THR A 250 5.65 11.68 15.19
C THR A 250 5.52 12.87 14.25
N VAL A 251 4.68 13.82 14.61
CA VAL A 251 4.46 15.04 13.87
C VAL A 251 4.56 16.24 14.80
N GLU A 252 5.31 17.24 14.35
CA GLU A 252 5.38 18.54 15.01
C GLU A 252 4.54 19.56 14.25
N ASN A 253 4.05 20.56 14.95
CA ASN A 253 3.33 21.70 14.39
C ASN A 253 2.09 21.30 13.55
N LEU A 254 1.02 20.92 14.27
CA LEU A 254 -0.31 20.57 13.69
C LEU A 254 -1.10 21.79 13.19
N ASP A 255 -0.44 22.86 12.76
CA ASP A 255 -1.16 24.01 12.25
C ASP A 255 -1.93 23.65 10.96
N ALA A 256 -3.19 23.27 11.17
CA ALA A 256 -4.10 22.80 10.13
C ALA A 256 -4.40 23.86 9.06
N GLN A 257 -4.10 25.14 9.30
CA GLN A 257 -4.26 26.21 8.31
C GLN A 257 -3.16 26.22 7.26
N ALA A 258 -1.99 25.67 7.56
CA ALA A 258 -0.89 25.60 6.59
C ALA A 258 -1.03 24.48 5.56
N GLY A 259 -2.01 23.56 5.71
CA GLY A 259 -2.26 22.48 4.77
C GLY A 259 -1.11 21.47 4.64
N PHE A 260 -0.05 21.61 5.43
CA PHE A 260 1.14 20.77 5.36
C PHE A 260 1.69 20.51 6.76
N VAL A 261 1.64 19.26 7.17
CA VAL A 261 2.40 18.81 8.34
C VAL A 261 3.88 18.81 7.96
N SER A 262 4.60 19.83 8.33
CA SER A 262 5.92 20.13 7.78
C SER A 262 7.05 19.23 8.25
N LYS A 263 6.87 18.42 9.30
CA LYS A 263 7.91 17.53 9.83
C LYS A 263 7.31 16.32 10.53
N TRP A 264 7.11 15.23 9.81
CA TRP A 264 6.90 13.94 10.45
C TRP A 264 8.19 13.12 10.42
N GLN A 265 8.37 12.31 11.45
CA GLN A 265 9.40 11.28 11.51
C GLN A 265 8.73 9.92 11.53
N THR A 266 9.31 8.95 10.86
CA THR A 266 8.77 7.60 10.76
C THR A 266 9.71 6.61 11.41
N THR A 267 9.17 5.70 12.20
CA THR A 267 9.82 4.49 12.69
C THR A 267 8.94 3.30 12.28
N SER A 268 9.55 2.29 11.69
CA SER A 268 8.85 1.08 11.26
C SER A 268 8.99 -0.01 12.32
N PHE A 269 7.89 -0.71 12.61
CA PHE A 269 7.83 -1.76 13.62
C PHE A 269 7.15 -3.02 13.11
N THR A 270 7.51 -4.14 13.73
CA THR A 270 6.78 -5.41 13.66
C THR A 270 6.48 -5.92 15.07
N CYS A 271 5.42 -6.72 15.21
CA CYS A 271 5.12 -7.49 16.41
C CYS A 271 4.45 -8.82 16.03
N ASP A 272 4.28 -9.70 17.01
CA ASP A 272 3.38 -10.84 16.87
C ASP A 272 1.92 -10.36 16.86
N LEU A 273 0.99 -11.21 16.38
CA LEU A 273 -0.42 -10.84 16.24
C LEU A 273 -1.06 -10.39 17.56
N ASP A 274 -0.62 -10.92 18.69
CA ASP A 274 -1.07 -10.57 20.03
C ASP A 274 -0.38 -9.33 20.64
N GLY A 275 0.44 -8.63 19.86
CA GLY A 275 1.23 -7.47 20.32
C GLY A 275 2.53 -7.82 21.02
N GLY A 276 2.87 -9.11 21.17
CA GLY A 276 4.15 -9.55 21.72
C GLY A 276 5.32 -9.28 20.79
N ASN A 277 6.54 -9.38 21.30
CA ASN A 277 7.78 -9.29 20.52
C ASN A 277 7.88 -8.07 19.60
N VAL A 278 7.51 -6.89 20.10
CA VAL A 278 7.65 -5.64 19.33
C VAL A 278 9.10 -5.40 18.94
N ARG A 279 9.36 -5.19 17.66
CA ARG A 279 10.69 -4.98 17.09
C ARG A 279 10.69 -3.77 16.18
N ARG A 280 11.73 -3.00 16.25
CA ARG A 280 12.03 -1.92 15.31
C ARG A 280 12.71 -2.50 14.08
N CYS A 281 12.23 -2.15 12.87
CA CYS A 281 12.73 -2.71 11.62
C CYS A 281 14.06 -2.10 11.17
N PHE A 282 14.31 -0.82 11.46
CA PHE A 282 15.45 -0.08 10.92
C PHE A 282 16.13 0.81 11.96
N PRO A 283 17.42 1.16 11.77
CA PRO A 283 18.10 2.18 12.55
C PRO A 283 17.43 3.55 12.48
N ASP A 284 17.83 4.47 13.37
CA ASP A 284 17.37 5.86 13.37
C ASP A 284 17.62 6.53 12.02
N GLY A 285 16.62 7.30 11.56
CA GLY A 285 16.72 8.08 10.33
C GLY A 285 16.42 7.31 9.03
N TRP A 286 16.31 5.96 9.08
CA TRP A 286 15.91 5.19 7.87
C TRP A 286 14.42 5.32 7.56
N GLY A 287 13.60 5.53 8.58
CA GLY A 287 12.16 5.73 8.43
C GLY A 287 11.41 4.50 7.97
N GLY A 288 10.70 4.63 6.89
CA GLY A 288 9.85 3.63 6.24
C GLY A 288 8.69 4.32 5.54
N SER A 289 8.31 3.79 4.38
CA SER A 289 7.19 4.30 3.60
C SER A 289 6.31 3.14 3.13
N HIS A 290 6.46 2.69 1.90
CA HIS A 290 5.64 1.62 1.34
C HIS A 290 6.20 0.24 1.70
N PHE A 291 5.32 -0.76 1.83
CA PHE A 291 5.68 -2.07 2.38
C PHE A 291 4.76 -3.16 1.83
N ASN A 292 5.27 -4.39 1.83
CA ASN A 292 4.45 -5.59 1.62
C ASN A 292 5.15 -6.84 2.14
N TRP A 293 4.38 -7.84 2.54
CA TRP A 293 4.89 -9.17 2.85
C TRP A 293 5.17 -9.95 1.57
N LYS A 294 6.39 -10.48 1.44
CA LYS A 294 6.74 -11.45 0.39
C LYS A 294 6.20 -12.83 0.75
N ASP A 295 6.36 -13.19 2.00
CA ASP A 295 5.93 -14.45 2.58
C ASP A 295 5.61 -14.25 4.08
N ASP A 296 5.45 -15.33 4.84
CA ASP A 296 5.07 -15.29 6.24
C ASP A 296 6.06 -14.58 7.18
N GLN A 297 7.29 -14.36 6.74
CA GLN A 297 8.38 -13.80 7.55
C GLN A 297 9.19 -12.71 6.84
N THR A 298 9.14 -12.66 5.52
CA THR A 298 9.95 -11.74 4.72
C THR A 298 9.12 -10.52 4.33
N LEU A 299 9.63 -9.34 4.66
CA LEU A 299 8.99 -8.05 4.44
C LEU A 299 9.83 -7.19 3.51
N ALA A 300 9.20 -6.57 2.52
CA ALA A 300 9.77 -5.45 1.79
C ALA A 300 9.25 -4.13 2.35
N VAL A 301 10.14 -3.15 2.50
CA VAL A 301 9.80 -1.79 2.93
C VAL A 301 10.66 -0.82 2.13
N THR A 302 10.08 0.25 1.59
CA THR A 302 10.88 1.36 1.08
C THR A 302 11.35 2.19 2.26
N ALA A 303 12.66 2.35 2.39
CA ALA A 303 13.31 3.04 3.48
C ALA A 303 14.57 3.78 2.99
N LYS A 304 15.08 4.69 3.78
CA LYS A 304 16.41 5.25 3.54
C LYS A 304 17.43 4.16 3.83
N TRP A 305 18.39 4.03 2.94
CA TRP A 305 19.49 3.08 3.11
C TRP A 305 20.79 3.87 3.24
N GLU A 306 21.44 3.77 4.38
CA GLU A 306 22.66 4.55 4.69
C GLU A 306 22.39 6.07 4.48
N ASP A 307 23.22 6.78 3.74
CA ASP A 307 23.06 8.21 3.44
C ASP A 307 22.27 8.48 2.13
N ARG A 308 21.57 7.45 1.61
CA ARG A 308 20.87 7.54 0.33
C ARG A 308 19.43 8.05 0.47
N VAL A 309 18.84 8.35 -0.68
CA VAL A 309 17.41 8.55 -0.86
C VAL A 309 16.69 7.23 -0.61
N TYR A 310 15.37 7.22 -0.51
CA TYR A 310 14.57 6.01 -0.38
C TYR A 310 14.92 4.95 -1.43
N GLY A 311 14.83 3.69 -1.04
CA GLY A 311 14.99 2.53 -1.91
C GLY A 311 14.25 1.31 -1.37
N HIS A 312 14.09 0.29 -2.17
CA HIS A 312 13.41 -0.95 -1.79
C HIS A 312 14.34 -1.82 -0.97
N THR A 313 13.98 -2.08 0.27
CA THR A 313 14.69 -2.98 1.17
C THR A 313 13.88 -4.25 1.40
N ILE A 314 14.55 -5.37 1.68
CA ILE A 314 13.90 -6.62 2.06
C ILE A 314 14.67 -7.27 3.22
N PHE A 315 13.95 -7.84 4.17
CA PHE A 315 14.52 -8.53 5.32
C PHE A 315 13.57 -9.57 5.90
N THR A 316 14.13 -10.53 6.63
CA THR A 316 13.35 -11.48 7.43
C THR A 316 13.13 -10.90 8.82
N VAL A 317 11.89 -10.91 9.31
CA VAL A 317 11.56 -10.44 10.67
C VAL A 317 12.29 -11.29 11.71
N GLY A 318 13.03 -10.62 12.61
CA GLY A 318 13.95 -11.26 13.57
C GLY A 318 15.40 -11.25 13.11
N GLU A 319 15.68 -10.86 11.87
CA GLU A 319 17.00 -10.70 11.28
C GLU A 319 17.17 -9.29 10.67
N GLU A 320 16.69 -8.27 11.40
CA GLU A 320 16.68 -6.86 10.96
C GLU A 320 18.09 -6.28 10.74
N ASP A 321 19.13 -6.96 11.17
CA ASP A 321 20.53 -6.66 10.88
C ASP A 321 21.00 -7.14 9.48
N LYS A 322 20.17 -7.93 8.79
CA LYS A 322 20.46 -8.51 7.47
C LYS A 322 19.59 -7.92 6.36
N VAL A 323 19.31 -6.62 6.44
CA VAL A 323 18.56 -5.91 5.40
C VAL A 323 19.31 -5.97 4.07
N GLN A 324 18.60 -6.27 2.99
CA GLN A 324 19.11 -6.25 1.62
C GLN A 324 18.39 -5.15 0.82
N HIS A 325 19.12 -4.47 -0.06
CA HIS A 325 18.56 -3.51 -0.99
C HIS A 325 18.23 -4.20 -2.32
N ILE A 326 17.01 -3.96 -2.84
CA ILE A 326 16.57 -4.50 -4.13
C ILE A 326 16.77 -3.44 -5.20
N GLY A 327 17.47 -3.80 -6.30
CA GLY A 327 17.64 -2.93 -7.46
C GLY A 327 18.44 -1.65 -7.19
N ALA A 328 19.45 -1.72 -6.30
CA ALA A 328 20.31 -0.60 -5.97
C ALA A 328 20.87 0.12 -7.21
N GLY A 329 20.71 1.45 -7.26
CA GLY A 329 21.14 2.29 -8.38
C GLY A 329 20.13 2.36 -9.53
N ILE A 330 19.05 1.55 -9.51
CA ILE A 330 17.97 1.58 -10.49
C ILE A 330 16.64 1.93 -9.81
N LEU A 331 16.40 1.37 -8.62
CA LEU A 331 15.16 1.53 -7.85
C LEU A 331 15.39 2.39 -6.60
N ASP A 332 16.26 3.39 -6.70
CA ASP A 332 16.56 4.33 -5.64
C ASP A 332 15.44 5.40 -5.55
N PHE A 333 14.22 4.93 -5.35
CA PHE A 333 13.02 5.76 -5.20
C PHE A 333 12.01 5.12 -4.24
N ASP A 334 11.10 5.92 -3.74
CA ASP A 334 9.96 5.47 -2.93
C ASP A 334 8.81 5.00 -3.84
N GLY A 335 8.30 3.80 -3.61
CA GLY A 335 7.25 3.21 -4.44
C GLY A 335 6.52 2.05 -3.79
N HIS A 336 5.31 1.76 -4.26
CA HIS A 336 4.43 0.73 -3.72
C HIS A 336 4.90 -0.65 -4.18
N CYS A 337 5.59 -1.37 -3.30
CA CYS A 337 6.10 -2.71 -3.59
C CYS A 337 5.02 -3.78 -3.38
N LEU A 338 4.90 -4.71 -4.33
CA LEU A 338 3.97 -5.82 -4.30
C LEU A 338 4.58 -7.06 -4.95
N PHE A 339 4.44 -8.21 -4.33
CA PHE A 339 4.98 -9.46 -4.87
C PHE A 339 3.97 -10.19 -5.75
N SER A 340 4.49 -10.86 -6.79
CA SER A 340 3.72 -11.83 -7.56
C SER A 340 3.27 -12.99 -6.65
N PRO A 341 2.15 -13.68 -6.96
CA PRO A 341 1.66 -14.76 -6.11
C PRO A 341 2.65 -15.90 -5.87
N ASP A 342 3.60 -16.13 -6.80
CA ASP A 342 4.67 -17.11 -6.67
C ASP A 342 5.92 -16.58 -5.94
N GLY A 343 5.93 -15.28 -5.59
CA GLY A 343 7.04 -14.62 -4.89
C GLY A 343 8.32 -14.46 -5.69
N LYS A 344 8.31 -14.68 -7.00
CA LYS A 344 9.52 -14.56 -7.86
C LYS A 344 9.74 -13.15 -8.37
N PHE A 345 8.69 -12.35 -8.46
CA PHE A 345 8.74 -10.99 -8.96
C PHE A 345 8.19 -10.02 -7.94
N MET A 346 8.71 -8.80 -7.98
CA MET A 346 8.16 -7.65 -7.27
C MET A 346 7.74 -6.60 -8.30
N SER A 347 6.53 -6.07 -8.17
CA SER A 347 6.08 -4.91 -8.93
C SER A 347 6.25 -3.67 -8.07
N SER A 348 6.67 -2.54 -8.63
CA SER A 348 6.71 -1.25 -7.94
C SER A 348 6.38 -0.11 -8.88
N ASP A 349 5.56 0.83 -8.41
CA ASP A 349 5.37 2.13 -9.04
C ASP A 349 6.30 3.17 -8.39
N GLY A 350 6.44 4.31 -9.06
CA GLY A 350 7.18 5.46 -8.54
C GLY A 350 6.33 6.72 -8.51
N TYR A 351 6.83 7.76 -7.82
CA TYR A 351 6.29 9.10 -7.98
C TYR A 351 6.58 9.62 -9.39
N PHE A 352 5.87 10.69 -9.81
CA PHE A 352 6.06 11.21 -11.17
C PHE A 352 7.46 11.82 -11.39
N ASN A 353 7.99 11.59 -12.58
CA ASN A 353 9.27 12.09 -13.06
C ASN A 353 9.16 13.56 -13.54
N GLU A 354 10.22 14.10 -14.14
CA GLU A 354 10.25 15.45 -14.72
C GLU A 354 9.25 15.68 -15.87
N TYR A 355 8.75 14.62 -16.49
CA TYR A 355 7.71 14.65 -17.53
C TYR A 355 6.30 14.48 -16.95
N PHE A 356 6.18 14.46 -15.63
CA PHE A 356 4.93 14.20 -14.91
C PHE A 356 4.31 12.84 -15.22
N GLU A 357 5.14 11.83 -15.43
CA GLU A 357 4.74 10.45 -15.61
C GLU A 357 5.08 9.62 -14.38
N ARG A 358 4.16 8.76 -13.96
CA ARG A 358 4.43 7.73 -12.97
C ARG A 358 4.99 6.51 -13.64
N SER A 359 6.22 6.15 -13.27
CA SER A 359 6.85 4.92 -13.75
C SER A 359 6.29 3.70 -13.04
N TRP A 360 6.29 2.58 -13.73
CA TRP A 360 5.90 1.28 -13.19
C TRP A 360 6.81 0.19 -13.73
N VAL A 361 7.36 -0.62 -12.84
CA VAL A 361 8.35 -1.65 -13.17
C VAL A 361 7.99 -2.99 -12.52
N MET A 362 8.50 -4.07 -13.09
CA MET A 362 8.56 -5.40 -12.51
C MET A 362 10.01 -5.85 -12.34
N ILE A 363 10.35 -6.36 -11.19
CA ILE A 363 11.68 -6.79 -10.81
C ILE A 363 11.67 -8.30 -10.63
N ARG A 364 12.56 -9.01 -11.31
CA ARG A 364 12.83 -10.43 -11.05
C ARG A 364 13.77 -10.53 -9.84
N LEU A 365 13.32 -11.16 -8.76
CA LEU A 365 14.07 -11.15 -7.50
C LEU A 365 15.35 -12.01 -7.53
N GLU A 366 15.41 -12.99 -8.45
CA GLU A 366 16.53 -13.92 -8.57
C GLU A 366 17.85 -13.23 -8.94
N ASP A 367 17.81 -12.28 -9.89
CA ASP A 367 18.96 -11.55 -10.43
C ASP A 367 18.80 -10.04 -10.37
N GLN A 368 17.70 -9.54 -9.81
CA GLN A 368 17.34 -8.13 -9.73
C GLN A 368 17.19 -7.43 -11.08
N ALA A 369 16.97 -8.16 -12.15
CA ALA A 369 16.66 -7.58 -13.46
C ALA A 369 15.32 -6.85 -13.42
N VAL A 370 15.26 -5.70 -14.11
CA VAL A 370 14.11 -4.80 -14.11
C VAL A 370 13.48 -4.74 -15.50
N MET A 371 12.17 -4.95 -15.57
CA MET A 371 11.35 -4.80 -16.76
C MET A 371 10.42 -3.59 -16.58
N PRO A 372 10.49 -2.57 -17.46
CA PRO A 372 9.48 -1.51 -17.48
C PRO A 372 8.10 -2.08 -17.83
N ILE A 373 7.08 -1.75 -17.03
CA ILE A 373 5.69 -2.09 -17.30
C ILE A 373 5.00 -0.94 -18.02
N GLY A 374 5.28 0.31 -17.63
CA GLY A 374 4.69 1.49 -18.25
C GLY A 374 5.11 2.79 -17.59
N ALA A 375 4.69 3.88 -18.23
CA ALA A 375 4.78 5.23 -17.69
C ALA A 375 3.44 5.94 -17.99
N PHE A 376 2.84 6.59 -17.00
CA PHE A 376 1.49 7.12 -17.09
C PHE A 376 1.48 8.60 -16.72
N TYR A 377 1.09 9.43 -17.67
CA TYR A 377 1.02 10.88 -17.49
C TYR A 377 0.02 11.28 -16.40
N VAL A 378 0.38 12.27 -15.60
CA VAL A 378 -0.45 12.80 -14.52
C VAL A 378 -0.86 14.24 -14.86
N PRO A 379 -2.13 14.51 -15.19
CA PRO A 379 -2.65 15.87 -15.38
C PRO A 379 -2.46 16.74 -14.12
N GLU A 380 -2.34 18.06 -14.33
CA GLU A 380 -1.99 19.02 -13.27
C GLU A 380 -2.92 18.94 -12.05
N ILE A 381 -4.22 18.77 -12.24
CA ILE A 381 -5.22 18.66 -11.17
C ILE A 381 -4.95 17.51 -10.20
N TYR A 382 -4.25 16.45 -10.63
CA TYR A 382 -3.91 15.27 -9.83
C TYR A 382 -2.47 15.28 -9.30
N ARG A 383 -1.76 16.41 -9.34
CA ARG A 383 -0.38 16.51 -8.88
C ARG A 383 -0.23 16.99 -7.44
N ASN A 384 -1.33 17.39 -6.80
CA ASN A 384 -1.29 17.85 -5.42
C ASN A 384 -1.06 16.70 -4.43
N THR A 385 -0.63 17.01 -3.22
CA THR A 385 -0.27 16.03 -2.21
C THR A 385 -1.45 15.19 -1.72
N TYR A 386 -2.65 15.79 -1.64
CA TYR A 386 -3.79 15.18 -0.96
C TYR A 386 -4.69 14.34 -1.87
N THR A 387 -4.80 14.75 -3.14
CA THR A 387 -5.67 14.10 -4.11
C THR A 387 -4.89 13.48 -5.26
N ARG A 388 -3.58 13.31 -5.11
CA ARG A 388 -2.73 12.66 -6.10
C ARG A 388 -3.25 11.26 -6.44
N CYS A 389 -3.03 10.85 -7.67
CA CYS A 389 -3.32 9.49 -8.08
C CYS A 389 -2.03 8.68 -8.12
N ASP A 390 -1.81 7.85 -7.13
CA ASP A 390 -0.78 6.81 -7.14
C ASP A 390 -1.31 5.60 -7.94
N LEU A 391 -0.43 4.86 -8.62
CA LEU A 391 -0.87 3.72 -9.43
C LEU A 391 -1.39 2.59 -8.55
N HIS A 392 -0.79 2.40 -7.36
CA HIS A 392 -1.21 1.36 -6.42
C HIS A 392 -1.41 0.00 -7.08
N PRO A 393 -0.39 -0.53 -7.76
CA PRO A 393 -0.52 -1.80 -8.47
C PRO A 393 -0.90 -2.93 -7.52
N ARG A 394 -1.71 -3.88 -8.00
CA ARG A 394 -2.12 -5.07 -7.23
C ARG A 394 -2.34 -6.27 -8.12
N PHE A 395 -1.76 -7.41 -7.75
CA PHE A 395 -2.01 -8.65 -8.45
C PHE A 395 -3.39 -9.21 -8.09
N ARG A 396 -4.09 -9.76 -9.08
CA ARG A 396 -5.16 -10.71 -8.81
C ARG A 396 -4.56 -11.95 -8.12
N PRO A 397 -5.26 -12.59 -7.17
CA PRO A 397 -4.67 -13.68 -6.37
C PRO A 397 -4.11 -14.85 -7.18
N ASP A 398 -4.65 -15.11 -8.37
CA ASP A 398 -4.17 -16.16 -9.28
C ASP A 398 -3.02 -15.71 -10.21
N GLY A 399 -2.62 -14.44 -10.12
CA GLY A 399 -1.55 -13.87 -10.95
C GLY A 399 -1.91 -13.56 -12.39
N ALA A 400 -3.11 -13.89 -12.86
CA ALA A 400 -3.47 -13.70 -14.27
C ALA A 400 -3.74 -12.24 -14.66
N GLN A 401 -3.88 -11.35 -13.69
CA GLN A 401 -4.07 -9.93 -13.91
C GLN A 401 -3.32 -9.09 -12.87
N ILE A 402 -3.00 -7.85 -13.26
CA ILE A 402 -2.55 -6.80 -12.36
C ILE A 402 -3.40 -5.56 -12.59
N GLY A 403 -3.96 -5.00 -11.51
CA GLY A 403 -4.79 -3.80 -11.57
C GLY A 403 -4.05 -2.58 -11.05
N PHE A 404 -4.45 -1.39 -11.48
CA PHE A 404 -3.88 -0.11 -11.04
C PHE A 404 -4.85 1.05 -11.23
N ASN A 405 -4.65 2.12 -10.45
CA ASN A 405 -5.35 3.39 -10.67
C ASN A 405 -4.54 4.26 -11.64
N SER A 406 -5.20 5.03 -12.49
CA SER A 406 -4.50 6.00 -13.32
C SER A 406 -5.41 7.17 -13.72
N VAL A 407 -4.77 8.30 -14.07
CA VAL A 407 -5.40 9.53 -14.54
C VAL A 407 -4.94 9.92 -15.94
N HIS A 408 -4.21 9.04 -16.63
CA HIS A 408 -3.54 9.35 -17.90
C HIS A 408 -4.52 9.68 -19.05
N GLU A 409 -5.77 9.27 -18.94
CA GLU A 409 -6.85 9.59 -19.89
C GLU A 409 -7.71 10.77 -19.42
N GLY A 410 -7.27 11.55 -18.42
CA GLY A 410 -7.90 12.80 -18.00
C GLY A 410 -8.77 12.72 -16.76
N SER A 411 -9.20 11.53 -16.34
CA SER A 411 -9.92 11.28 -15.08
C SER A 411 -9.33 10.07 -14.36
N ARG A 412 -9.54 9.97 -13.05
CA ARG A 412 -9.09 8.82 -12.26
C ARG A 412 -9.98 7.63 -12.58
N GLN A 413 -9.36 6.57 -13.12
CA GLN A 413 -10.05 5.34 -13.47
C GLN A 413 -9.26 4.13 -13.00
N VAL A 414 -9.95 3.00 -12.92
CA VAL A 414 -9.37 1.69 -12.60
C VAL A 414 -9.06 0.96 -13.89
N TYR A 415 -7.84 0.45 -13.97
CA TYR A 415 -7.33 -0.31 -15.11
C TYR A 415 -6.87 -1.68 -14.67
N ILE A 416 -6.93 -2.64 -15.58
CA ILE A 416 -6.31 -3.96 -15.44
C ILE A 416 -5.41 -4.24 -16.65
N ARG A 417 -4.41 -5.09 -16.45
CA ARG A 417 -3.57 -5.68 -17.49
C ARG A 417 -3.57 -7.20 -17.30
N ASN A 418 -3.70 -7.95 -18.37
CA ASN A 418 -3.55 -9.39 -18.32
C ASN A 418 -2.07 -9.76 -18.27
N ILE A 419 -1.75 -10.81 -17.54
CA ILE A 419 -0.39 -11.33 -17.38
C ILE A 419 -0.36 -12.77 -17.90
N GLU A 420 0.56 -13.07 -18.79
CA GLU A 420 0.87 -14.41 -19.25
C GLU A 420 2.28 -14.81 -18.76
N TRP A 421 2.30 -15.69 -17.78
CA TRP A 421 3.53 -16.23 -17.20
C TRP A 421 4.12 -17.29 -18.13
N LYS A 422 5.44 -17.26 -18.36
CA LYS A 422 6.17 -18.18 -19.24
C LYS A 422 6.82 -19.32 -18.50
#